data_c94d4d4c96e61531c80627777c25f1c5
#
_entry.id   c94d4d4c96e61531c80627777c25f1c5
#
_cell.length_a   1.000
_cell.length_b   1.000
_cell.length_c   1.000
_cell.angle_alpha   90.00
_cell.angle_beta   90.00
_cell.angle_gamma   90.00
#
_symmetry.space_group_name_H-M   'P 1'
#
loop_
_entity.id
_entity.type
_entity.pdbx_description
1 polymer ?
#
loop_
_entity_poly.entity_id
_entity_poly.type
_entity_poly.pdbx_seq_one_letter_code
_entity_poly.pdbx_strand_id
1 'polypeptide(L)'
;MNERVWLFESQFGRPFGTAAEYTSQPANHTIPLPPTITFEQGACLGVPAVTAHRCLFADGPISGKTVLVPGGAGAVGHYAVQEAKLGGATVISTVSSDNKARIATEAGADHVINYRTEDTAARIMEITGGTGVDHIVEVDFAANFPVSQEILKSSGVIAVYGAGVAQQPPVPLQFRSSNVTVRMVLVYDMPDEAKAAAVSDITRWLTAGALSHHMGPHFPLDEVIQAHQAVEGGAIGNIIVDVSAP
;
A
#
# COMPACT_ATOMS: atom_id res chain seq x y z
N MET A 1 2.89 -2.83 -32.60
CA MET A 1 1.60 -2.49 -31.98
C MET A 1 1.91 -1.48 -30.87
N ASN A 2 1.31 -0.29 -30.92
CA ASN A 2 1.56 0.74 -29.91
C ASN A 2 0.42 0.68 -28.88
N GLU A 3 0.50 -0.27 -27.96
CA GLU A 3 -0.47 -0.45 -26.91
C GLU A 3 0.02 0.24 -25.64
N ARG A 4 -0.85 0.98 -24.95
CA ARG A 4 -0.54 1.61 -23.66
C ARG A 4 -0.66 0.55 -22.57
N VAL A 5 0.38 0.45 -21.73
CA VAL A 5 0.43 -0.58 -20.69
C VAL A 5 0.99 -0.02 -19.39
N TRP A 6 0.69 -0.68 -18.28
CA TRP A 6 1.41 -0.58 -17.03
C TRP A 6 2.04 -1.92 -16.68
N LEU A 7 3.08 -1.92 -15.86
CA LEU A 7 3.89 -3.08 -15.55
C LEU A 7 3.94 -3.32 -14.05
N PHE A 8 4.06 -4.59 -13.65
CA PHE A 8 4.43 -4.96 -12.30
C PHE A 8 5.61 -5.95 -12.32
N GLU A 9 6.34 -6.05 -11.20
CA GLU A 9 7.52 -6.95 -11.05
C GLU A 9 8.59 -6.78 -12.14
N SER A 10 8.79 -5.56 -12.62
CA SER A 10 9.64 -5.35 -13.80
C SER A 10 11.12 -5.61 -13.56
N GLN A 11 11.60 -5.53 -12.32
CA GLN A 11 13.03 -5.67 -12.00
C GLN A 11 13.36 -6.86 -11.09
N PHE A 12 12.39 -7.44 -10.37
CA PHE A 12 12.68 -8.50 -9.41
C PHE A 12 13.37 -9.71 -10.09
N GLY A 13 14.56 -10.08 -9.58
CA GLY A 13 15.38 -11.14 -10.17
C GLY A 13 15.98 -10.85 -11.56
N ARG A 14 15.97 -9.57 -11.99
CA ARG A 14 16.41 -9.14 -13.31
C ARG A 14 17.42 -7.99 -13.21
N PRO A 15 18.38 -7.89 -14.14
CA PRO A 15 19.40 -6.83 -14.10
C PRO A 15 18.88 -5.44 -14.47
N PHE A 16 17.74 -5.35 -15.20
CA PHE A 16 17.18 -4.10 -15.71
C PHE A 16 15.71 -3.97 -15.34
N GLY A 17 15.31 -2.74 -14.94
CA GLY A 17 13.95 -2.35 -14.62
C GLY A 17 13.33 -1.45 -15.67
N THR A 18 12.47 -0.51 -15.21
CA THR A 18 11.73 0.43 -16.07
C THR A 18 12.34 1.83 -16.13
N ALA A 19 13.37 2.13 -15.36
CA ALA A 19 14.13 3.37 -15.50
C ALA A 19 15.09 3.27 -16.72
N ALA A 20 14.51 3.14 -17.92
CA ALA A 20 15.18 2.97 -19.20
C ALA A 20 14.20 3.26 -20.33
N GLU A 21 14.73 3.72 -21.49
CA GLU A 21 13.92 3.99 -22.69
C GLU A 21 13.18 2.74 -23.20
N TYR A 22 13.77 1.56 -23.01
CA TYR A 22 13.22 0.27 -23.42
C TYR A 22 13.43 -0.78 -22.33
N THR A 23 12.43 -1.62 -22.12
CA THR A 23 12.53 -2.78 -21.23
C THR A 23 11.87 -4.00 -21.89
N SER A 24 12.40 -5.19 -21.60
CA SER A 24 11.81 -6.45 -22.05
C SER A 24 11.14 -7.12 -20.86
N GLN A 25 9.83 -7.34 -20.93
CA GLN A 25 9.03 -7.87 -19.84
C GLN A 25 8.25 -9.12 -20.26
N PRO A 26 7.93 -10.05 -19.34
CA PRO A 26 6.99 -11.12 -19.61
C PRO A 26 5.61 -10.54 -19.99
N ALA A 27 4.94 -11.18 -20.95
CA ALA A 27 3.63 -10.71 -21.42
C ALA A 27 2.58 -10.66 -20.30
N ASN A 28 2.62 -11.60 -19.35
CA ASN A 28 1.72 -11.66 -18.21
C ASN A 28 1.98 -10.59 -17.13
N HIS A 29 3.12 -9.88 -17.21
CA HIS A 29 3.41 -8.71 -16.35
C HIS A 29 3.07 -7.38 -17.03
N THR A 30 2.50 -7.45 -18.25
CA THR A 30 2.20 -6.29 -19.09
C THR A 30 0.70 -6.15 -19.21
N ILE A 31 0.14 -5.16 -18.55
CA ILE A 31 -1.31 -4.99 -18.42
C ILE A 31 -1.76 -3.76 -19.21
N PRO A 32 -2.83 -3.86 -20.03
CA PRO A 32 -3.37 -2.71 -20.73
C PRO A 32 -3.71 -1.56 -19.78
N LEU A 33 -3.22 -0.35 -20.12
CA LEU A 33 -3.53 0.87 -19.38
C LEU A 33 -4.79 1.51 -19.98
N PRO A 34 -5.86 1.72 -19.19
CA PRO A 34 -7.07 2.37 -19.69
C PRO A 34 -6.77 3.74 -20.32
N PRO A 35 -7.45 4.13 -21.41
CA PRO A 35 -7.15 5.36 -22.14
C PRO A 35 -7.36 6.64 -21.30
N THR A 36 -8.17 6.57 -20.26
CA THR A 36 -8.45 7.67 -19.32
C THR A 36 -7.35 7.87 -18.28
N ILE A 37 -6.42 6.91 -18.14
CA ILE A 37 -5.33 6.95 -17.16
C ILE A 37 -4.06 7.46 -17.84
N THR A 38 -3.35 8.41 -17.25
CA THR A 38 -2.07 8.90 -17.79
C THR A 38 -0.94 7.91 -17.55
N PHE A 39 0.21 8.09 -18.22
CA PHE A 39 1.37 7.21 -17.97
C PHE A 39 1.93 7.39 -16.57
N GLU A 40 1.93 8.62 -16.06
CA GLU A 40 2.37 8.93 -14.70
C GLU A 40 1.49 8.23 -13.65
N GLN A 41 0.18 8.23 -13.87
CA GLN A 41 -0.77 7.48 -13.02
C GLN A 41 -0.52 5.97 -13.12
N GLY A 42 -0.29 5.46 -14.34
CA GLY A 42 0.06 4.06 -14.58
C GLY A 42 1.35 3.64 -13.87
N ALA A 43 2.34 4.53 -13.84
CA ALA A 43 3.63 4.28 -13.17
C ALA A 43 3.49 4.13 -11.64
N CYS A 44 2.42 4.67 -11.03
CA CYS A 44 2.17 4.53 -9.60
C CYS A 44 1.59 3.16 -9.20
N LEU A 45 1.10 2.34 -10.15
CA LEU A 45 0.30 1.15 -9.84
C LEU A 45 1.13 -0.06 -9.41
N GLY A 46 2.12 -0.41 -10.20
CA GLY A 46 2.87 -1.67 -10.19
C GLY A 46 3.01 -2.35 -8.82
N VAL A 47 4.04 -1.99 -8.08
CA VAL A 47 4.29 -2.55 -6.73
C VAL A 47 3.29 -2.02 -5.70
N PRO A 48 2.97 -0.70 -5.61
CA PRO A 48 2.15 -0.19 -4.51
C PRO A 48 0.73 -0.73 -4.48
N ALA A 49 -0.02 -0.67 -5.58
CA ALA A 49 -1.41 -1.12 -5.60
C ALA A 49 -1.52 -2.65 -5.46
N VAL A 50 -0.66 -3.42 -6.13
CA VAL A 50 -0.68 -4.89 -6.01
C VAL A 50 -0.29 -5.36 -4.60
N THR A 51 0.64 -4.66 -3.92
CA THR A 51 0.98 -4.93 -2.52
C THR A 51 -0.20 -4.64 -1.60
N ALA A 52 -0.86 -3.49 -1.77
CA ALA A 52 -2.04 -3.12 -0.99
C ALA A 52 -3.15 -4.17 -1.14
N HIS A 53 -3.44 -4.58 -2.37
CA HIS A 53 -4.43 -5.63 -2.67
C HIS A 53 -4.09 -6.94 -1.94
N ARG A 54 -2.84 -7.39 -2.04
CA ARG A 54 -2.41 -8.63 -1.36
C ARG A 54 -2.56 -8.54 0.15
N CYS A 55 -2.16 -7.41 0.73
CA CYS A 55 -2.31 -7.21 2.17
C CYS A 55 -3.78 -7.28 2.62
N LEU A 56 -4.70 -6.73 1.84
CA LEU A 56 -6.12 -6.64 2.22
C LEU A 56 -6.90 -7.94 1.99
N PHE A 57 -6.66 -8.65 0.88
CA PHE A 57 -7.57 -9.70 0.42
C PHE A 57 -7.01 -11.12 0.51
N ALA A 58 -5.77 -11.30 0.99
CA ALA A 58 -5.15 -12.63 1.10
C ALA A 58 -5.87 -13.58 2.07
N ASP A 59 -6.53 -13.02 3.08
CA ASP A 59 -7.20 -13.75 4.16
C ASP A 59 -8.74 -13.64 4.08
N GLY A 60 -9.23 -13.43 2.87
CA GLY A 60 -10.66 -13.36 2.57
C GLY A 60 -11.23 -11.95 2.55
N PRO A 61 -12.57 -11.81 2.46
CA PRO A 61 -13.23 -10.52 2.30
C PRO A 61 -13.10 -9.66 3.55
N ILE A 62 -13.04 -8.34 3.33
CA ILE A 62 -12.92 -7.32 4.38
C ILE A 62 -14.18 -6.47 4.56
N SER A 63 -15.24 -6.77 3.82
CA SER A 63 -16.51 -6.05 3.94
C SER A 63 -17.06 -6.10 5.37
N GLY A 64 -17.40 -4.93 5.91
CA GLY A 64 -17.86 -4.76 7.28
C GLY A 64 -16.78 -4.86 8.36
N LYS A 65 -15.51 -5.10 8.00
CA LYS A 65 -14.38 -5.11 8.93
C LYS A 65 -13.86 -3.70 9.19
N THR A 66 -13.21 -3.51 10.35
CA THR A 66 -12.40 -2.33 10.65
C THR A 66 -10.95 -2.62 10.29
N VAL A 67 -10.39 -1.83 9.37
CA VAL A 67 -9.02 -1.97 8.85
C VAL A 67 -8.18 -0.79 9.30
N LEU A 68 -7.02 -1.07 9.91
CA LEU A 68 -6.00 -0.06 10.19
C LEU A 68 -4.97 -0.04 9.06
N VAL A 69 -4.68 1.15 8.55
CA VAL A 69 -3.64 1.41 7.54
C VAL A 69 -2.63 2.41 8.10
N PRO A 70 -1.55 1.97 8.77
CA PRO A 70 -0.45 2.85 9.12
C PRO A 70 0.20 3.45 7.87
N GLY A 71 0.45 4.77 7.91
CA GLY A 71 1.08 5.47 6.80
C GLY A 71 0.20 5.65 5.56
N GLY A 72 -1.08 5.95 5.72
CA GLY A 72 -2.05 6.08 4.62
C GLY A 72 -1.75 7.16 3.56
N ALA A 73 -0.76 8.02 3.79
CA ALA A 73 -0.26 8.96 2.78
C ALA A 73 0.99 8.44 2.03
N GLY A 74 1.48 7.25 2.36
CA GLY A 74 2.59 6.59 1.65
C GLY A 74 2.12 5.90 0.37
N ALA A 75 3.08 5.47 -0.47
CA ALA A 75 2.76 4.87 -1.77
C ALA A 75 1.80 3.67 -1.67
N VAL A 76 2.12 2.68 -0.84
CA VAL A 76 1.25 1.50 -0.60
C VAL A 76 0.03 1.88 0.25
N GLY A 77 0.24 2.67 1.32
CA GLY A 77 -0.83 3.04 2.26
C GLY A 77 -1.98 3.79 1.59
N HIS A 78 -1.67 4.68 0.63
CA HIS A 78 -2.67 5.42 -0.13
C HIS A 78 -3.60 4.50 -0.95
N TYR A 79 -3.04 3.47 -1.60
CA TYR A 79 -3.86 2.45 -2.27
C TYR A 79 -4.59 1.56 -1.26
N ALA A 80 -3.93 1.16 -0.17
CA ALA A 80 -4.56 0.33 0.85
C ALA A 80 -5.80 0.99 1.47
N VAL A 81 -5.78 2.31 1.70
CA VAL A 81 -6.97 3.06 2.14
C VAL A 81 -8.09 2.95 1.11
N GLN A 82 -7.81 3.26 -0.15
CA GLN A 82 -8.81 3.24 -1.23
C GLN A 82 -9.38 1.84 -1.47
N GLU A 83 -8.51 0.84 -1.59
CA GLU A 83 -8.90 -0.54 -1.85
C GLU A 83 -9.68 -1.14 -0.68
N ALA A 84 -9.33 -0.79 0.57
CA ALA A 84 -10.11 -1.17 1.74
C ALA A 84 -11.51 -0.57 1.72
N LYS A 85 -11.65 0.69 1.32
CA LYS A 85 -12.96 1.34 1.14
C LYS A 85 -13.77 0.67 0.03
N LEU A 86 -13.14 0.38 -1.11
CA LEU A 86 -13.78 -0.34 -2.22
C LEU A 86 -14.17 -1.78 -1.83
N GLY A 87 -13.44 -2.39 -0.89
CA GLY A 87 -13.75 -3.67 -0.27
C GLY A 87 -14.85 -3.62 0.79
N GLY A 88 -15.38 -2.43 1.11
CA GLY A 88 -16.48 -2.24 2.08
C GLY A 88 -16.06 -2.20 3.54
N ALA A 89 -14.79 -1.87 3.83
CA ALA A 89 -14.28 -1.72 5.18
C ALA A 89 -14.52 -0.31 5.76
N THR A 90 -14.49 -0.22 7.09
CA THR A 90 -14.23 1.03 7.81
C THR A 90 -12.73 1.18 7.96
N VAL A 91 -12.17 2.31 7.51
CA VAL A 91 -10.72 2.52 7.44
C VAL A 91 -10.27 3.56 8.45
N ILE A 92 -9.35 3.14 9.31
CA ILE A 92 -8.58 4.02 10.20
C ILE A 92 -7.17 4.13 9.61
N SER A 93 -6.61 5.34 9.52
CA SER A 93 -5.24 5.52 9.06
C SER A 93 -4.41 6.31 10.06
N THR A 94 -3.11 6.03 10.15
CA THR A 94 -2.19 6.84 10.95
C THR A 94 -1.23 7.62 10.06
N VAL A 95 -0.88 8.82 10.50
CA VAL A 95 -0.03 9.76 9.76
C VAL A 95 0.88 10.53 10.71
N SER A 96 1.88 11.28 10.16
CA SER A 96 2.85 12.04 10.94
C SER A 96 2.68 13.57 10.84
N SER A 97 1.68 14.07 10.10
CA SER A 97 1.46 15.51 9.91
C SER A 97 0.08 15.78 9.33
N ASP A 98 -0.39 17.03 9.44
CA ASP A 98 -1.68 17.47 8.92
C ASP A 98 -1.76 17.37 7.39
N ASN A 99 -0.68 17.64 6.68
CA ASN A 99 -0.64 17.44 5.22
C ASN A 99 -0.88 15.97 4.84
N LYS A 100 -0.24 15.04 5.55
CA LYS A 100 -0.46 13.59 5.35
C LYS A 100 -1.87 13.17 5.80
N ALA A 101 -2.44 13.83 6.81
CA ALA A 101 -3.81 13.57 7.24
C ALA A 101 -4.82 13.93 6.13
N ARG A 102 -4.64 15.08 5.50
CA ARG A 102 -5.46 15.47 4.34
C ARG A 102 -5.40 14.44 3.21
N ILE A 103 -4.20 13.97 2.86
CA ILE A 103 -4.00 12.96 1.80
C ILE A 103 -4.72 11.65 2.14
N ALA A 104 -4.58 11.15 3.38
CA ALA A 104 -5.25 9.93 3.81
C ALA A 104 -6.79 10.07 3.82
N THR A 105 -7.30 11.24 4.23
CA THR A 105 -8.73 11.56 4.19
C THR A 105 -9.25 11.63 2.75
N GLU A 106 -8.53 12.30 1.85
CA GLU A 106 -8.87 12.36 0.42
C GLU A 106 -8.84 10.98 -0.25
N ALA A 107 -7.99 10.07 0.22
CA ALA A 107 -7.97 8.67 -0.20
C ALA A 107 -9.20 7.87 0.32
N GLY A 108 -9.97 8.40 1.26
CA GLY A 108 -11.20 7.79 1.78
C GLY A 108 -11.07 7.18 3.17
N ALA A 109 -10.03 7.47 3.96
CA ALA A 109 -9.97 7.05 5.36
C ALA A 109 -11.14 7.67 6.16
N ASP A 110 -11.89 6.85 6.89
CA ASP A 110 -13.00 7.30 7.74
C ASP A 110 -12.49 8.03 8.97
N HIS A 111 -11.33 7.61 9.48
CA HIS A 111 -10.65 8.22 10.61
C HIS A 111 -9.16 8.32 10.34
N VAL A 112 -8.57 9.46 10.74
CA VAL A 112 -7.12 9.69 10.63
C VAL A 112 -6.58 10.11 11.98
N ILE A 113 -5.48 9.49 12.40
CA ILE A 113 -4.82 9.72 13.70
C ILE A 113 -3.39 10.20 13.43
N ASN A 114 -3.01 11.33 14.02
CA ASN A 114 -1.64 11.80 13.98
C ASN A 114 -0.85 11.19 15.14
N TYR A 115 -0.10 10.11 14.89
CA TYR A 115 0.65 9.37 15.91
C TYR A 115 1.75 10.18 16.61
N ARG A 116 2.06 11.39 16.13
CA ARG A 116 3.01 12.28 16.81
C ARG A 116 2.40 13.11 17.92
N THR A 117 1.08 13.29 17.88
CA THR A 117 0.35 14.16 18.81
C THR A 117 -0.76 13.44 19.56
N GLU A 118 -1.09 12.23 19.17
CA GLU A 118 -2.17 11.42 19.75
C GLU A 118 -1.65 10.06 20.22
N ASP A 119 -2.24 9.52 21.31
CA ASP A 119 -2.07 8.11 21.67
C ASP A 119 -2.86 7.25 20.68
N THR A 120 -2.13 6.59 19.80
CA THR A 120 -2.72 5.83 18.70
C THR A 120 -3.61 4.69 19.19
N ALA A 121 -3.18 3.92 20.20
CA ALA A 121 -3.95 2.79 20.71
C ALA A 121 -5.23 3.27 21.40
N ALA A 122 -5.13 4.23 22.29
CA ALA A 122 -6.28 4.81 22.99
C ALA A 122 -7.31 5.39 21.99
N ARG A 123 -6.82 6.10 20.95
CA ARG A 123 -7.69 6.70 19.95
C ARG A 123 -8.40 5.68 19.09
N ILE A 124 -7.72 4.58 18.69
CA ILE A 124 -8.34 3.46 17.95
C ILE A 124 -9.40 2.78 18.82
N MET A 125 -9.12 2.54 20.09
CA MET A 125 -10.09 1.93 21.00
C MET A 125 -11.32 2.82 21.21
N GLU A 126 -11.14 4.13 21.30
CA GLU A 126 -12.27 5.10 21.34
C GLU A 126 -13.13 5.01 20.07
N ILE A 127 -12.51 5.10 18.87
CA ILE A 127 -13.19 5.04 17.57
C ILE A 127 -13.99 3.73 17.43
N THR A 128 -13.42 2.61 17.91
CA THR A 128 -14.01 1.28 17.75
C THR A 128 -14.92 0.87 18.92
N GLY A 129 -15.21 1.77 19.84
CA GLY A 129 -16.01 1.47 21.04
C GLY A 129 -15.42 0.37 21.91
N GLY A 130 -14.09 0.29 22.01
CA GLY A 130 -13.34 -0.68 22.82
C GLY A 130 -13.17 -2.05 22.15
N THR A 131 -13.58 -2.22 20.88
CA THR A 131 -13.51 -3.55 20.21
C THR A 131 -12.19 -3.77 19.44
N GLY A 132 -11.49 -2.72 19.05
CA GLY A 132 -10.27 -2.80 18.26
C GLY A 132 -10.52 -3.04 16.76
N VAL A 133 -9.46 -3.46 16.03
CA VAL A 133 -9.49 -3.63 14.58
C VAL A 133 -9.42 -5.10 14.16
N ASP A 134 -10.00 -5.42 13.00
CA ASP A 134 -10.01 -6.78 12.45
C ASP A 134 -8.76 -7.07 11.61
N HIS A 135 -8.17 -6.03 11.01
CA HIS A 135 -7.12 -6.19 10.03
C HIS A 135 -6.16 -4.98 10.05
N ILE A 136 -4.86 -5.22 9.92
CA ILE A 136 -3.80 -4.19 9.86
C ILE A 136 -2.98 -4.42 8.59
N VAL A 137 -2.82 -3.35 7.78
CA VAL A 137 -1.91 -3.32 6.61
C VAL A 137 -0.60 -2.65 7.04
N GLU A 138 0.37 -3.44 7.49
CA GLU A 138 1.49 -2.98 8.28
C GLU A 138 2.73 -2.60 7.47
N VAL A 139 3.18 -1.36 7.64
CA VAL A 139 4.34 -0.78 6.95
C VAL A 139 5.65 -0.86 7.74
N ASP A 140 5.57 -0.82 9.07
CA ASP A 140 6.74 -0.91 9.97
C ASP A 140 6.40 -1.77 11.18
N PHE A 141 6.45 -3.08 10.98
CA PHE A 141 6.01 -4.06 11.96
C PHE A 141 6.73 -3.92 13.31
N ALA A 142 8.02 -3.60 13.29
CA ALA A 142 8.79 -3.49 14.53
C ALA A 142 8.38 -2.26 15.36
N ALA A 143 8.22 -1.11 14.70
CA ALA A 143 7.86 0.13 15.38
C ALA A 143 6.39 0.13 15.87
N ASN A 144 5.48 -0.42 15.07
CA ASN A 144 4.05 -0.38 15.37
C ASN A 144 3.54 -1.56 16.19
N PHE A 145 4.40 -2.57 16.44
CA PHE A 145 3.99 -3.79 17.14
C PHE A 145 3.37 -3.56 18.53
N PRO A 146 3.89 -2.66 19.39
CA PRO A 146 3.27 -2.38 20.68
C PRO A 146 1.81 -1.93 20.54
N VAL A 147 1.51 -1.04 19.60
CA VAL A 147 0.14 -0.58 19.30
C VAL A 147 -0.70 -1.74 18.77
N SER A 148 -0.17 -2.49 17.81
CA SER A 148 -0.89 -3.61 17.18
C SER A 148 -1.34 -4.67 18.18
N GLN A 149 -0.56 -4.94 19.22
CA GLN A 149 -0.91 -5.88 20.30
C GLN A 149 -2.14 -5.44 21.10
N GLU A 150 -2.32 -4.14 21.31
CA GLU A 150 -3.38 -3.61 22.15
C GLU A 150 -4.71 -3.53 21.40
N ILE A 151 -4.66 -3.33 20.08
CA ILE A 151 -5.85 -3.00 19.29
C ILE A 151 -6.37 -4.14 18.41
N LEU A 152 -5.58 -5.20 18.19
CA LEU A 152 -5.97 -6.27 17.29
C LEU A 152 -6.96 -7.22 17.96
N LYS A 153 -8.09 -7.45 17.30
CA LYS A 153 -9.10 -8.43 17.76
C LYS A 153 -8.58 -9.86 17.72
N SER A 154 -9.21 -10.75 18.50
CA SER A 154 -9.04 -12.19 18.31
C SER A 154 -9.40 -12.60 16.88
N SER A 155 -8.61 -13.50 16.29
CA SER A 155 -8.68 -13.93 14.89
C SER A 155 -8.41 -12.80 13.88
N GLY A 156 -7.82 -11.69 14.34
CA GLY A 156 -7.41 -10.60 13.49
C GLY A 156 -6.17 -10.92 12.65
N VAL A 157 -5.93 -10.09 11.64
CA VAL A 157 -4.84 -10.26 10.68
C VAL A 157 -3.91 -9.05 10.74
N ILE A 158 -2.60 -9.30 10.75
CA ILE A 158 -1.56 -8.30 10.45
C ILE A 158 -0.88 -8.70 9.15
N ALA A 159 -1.13 -7.98 8.08
CA ALA A 159 -0.46 -8.17 6.79
C ALA A 159 0.74 -7.23 6.68
N VAL A 160 1.94 -7.76 6.77
CA VAL A 160 3.20 -7.01 6.89
C VAL A 160 3.87 -6.94 5.52
N TYR A 161 3.98 -5.74 4.95
CA TYR A 161 4.71 -5.50 3.70
C TYR A 161 6.00 -4.69 3.90
N GLY A 162 6.17 -4.07 5.07
CA GLY A 162 7.37 -3.37 5.49
C GLY A 162 7.75 -3.77 6.92
N ALA A 163 9.02 -4.06 7.12
CA ALA A 163 9.50 -4.58 8.40
C ALA A 163 10.23 -3.52 9.25
N GLY A 164 10.53 -2.37 8.65
CA GLY A 164 11.41 -1.37 9.25
C GLY A 164 12.87 -1.85 9.34
N VAL A 165 13.71 -1.03 9.95
CA VAL A 165 15.13 -1.35 10.19
C VAL A 165 15.40 -1.87 11.60
N ALA A 166 14.41 -1.80 12.48
CA ALA A 166 14.54 -2.25 13.86
C ALA A 166 14.53 -3.77 13.96
N GLN A 167 15.06 -4.28 15.08
CA GLN A 167 15.01 -5.71 15.36
C GLN A 167 13.54 -6.15 15.48
N GLN A 168 13.18 -7.24 14.79
CA GLN A 168 11.82 -7.78 14.82
C GLN A 168 11.41 -8.14 16.25
N PRO A 169 10.21 -7.76 16.71
CA PRO A 169 9.73 -8.09 18.05
C PRO A 169 9.45 -9.59 18.14
N PRO A 170 9.64 -10.18 19.33
CA PRO A 170 9.19 -11.54 19.56
C PRO A 170 7.65 -11.58 19.50
N VAL A 171 7.09 -12.58 18.84
CA VAL A 171 5.63 -12.77 18.79
C VAL A 171 5.12 -13.12 20.20
N PRO A 172 4.21 -12.32 20.78
CA PRO A 172 3.76 -12.52 22.14
C PRO A 172 2.89 -13.79 22.28
N LEU A 173 2.91 -14.36 23.48
CA LEU A 173 2.10 -15.55 23.79
C LEU A 173 0.59 -15.30 23.62
N GLN A 174 0.12 -14.07 23.87
CA GLN A 174 -1.27 -13.70 23.69
C GLN A 174 -1.76 -13.86 22.22
N PHE A 175 -0.90 -13.66 21.23
CA PHE A 175 -1.29 -13.90 19.84
C PHE A 175 -1.58 -15.39 19.58
N ARG A 176 -0.84 -16.27 20.23
CA ARG A 176 -1.12 -17.71 20.18
C ARG A 176 -2.51 -18.06 20.73
N SER A 177 -2.93 -17.41 21.82
CA SER A 177 -4.24 -17.66 22.44
C SER A 177 -5.40 -16.91 21.77
N SER A 178 -5.09 -16.00 20.84
CA SER A 178 -6.08 -15.17 20.13
C SER A 178 -6.29 -15.56 18.68
N ASN A 179 -5.67 -16.64 18.19
CA ASN A 179 -5.73 -17.10 16.78
C ASN A 179 -5.37 -16.00 15.75
N VAL A 180 -4.44 -15.13 16.10
CA VAL A 180 -4.00 -14.04 15.21
C VAL A 180 -3.20 -14.60 14.03
N THR A 181 -3.43 -14.06 12.86
CA THR A 181 -2.62 -14.32 11.66
C THR A 181 -1.62 -13.18 11.47
N VAL A 182 -0.33 -13.50 11.35
CA VAL A 182 0.70 -12.57 10.87
C VAL A 182 1.15 -13.06 9.50
N ARG A 183 0.84 -12.29 8.47
CA ARG A 183 1.16 -12.60 7.07
C ARG A 183 2.28 -11.68 6.59
N MET A 184 3.44 -12.24 6.33
CA MET A 184 4.52 -11.53 5.63
C MET A 184 4.18 -11.48 4.13
N VAL A 185 4.19 -10.29 3.56
CA VAL A 185 3.83 -10.06 2.15
C VAL A 185 5.07 -9.60 1.38
N LEU A 186 5.47 -10.43 0.42
CA LEU A 186 6.43 -10.07 -0.62
C LEU A 186 5.69 -10.12 -1.95
N VAL A 187 5.39 -8.98 -2.53
CA VAL A 187 4.57 -8.86 -3.74
C VAL A 187 5.12 -9.67 -4.92
N TYR A 188 6.43 -9.78 -5.01
CA TYR A 188 7.13 -10.48 -6.09
C TYR A 188 6.96 -12.01 -6.04
N ASP A 189 6.70 -12.58 -4.86
CA ASP A 189 6.59 -14.02 -4.63
C ASP A 189 5.17 -14.45 -4.24
N MET A 190 4.17 -13.66 -4.60
CA MET A 190 2.78 -14.07 -4.37
C MET A 190 2.29 -15.05 -5.45
N PRO A 191 1.30 -15.92 -5.13
CA PRO A 191 0.73 -16.86 -6.10
C PRO A 191 0.18 -16.17 -7.36
N ASP A 192 0.30 -16.82 -8.52
CA ASP A 192 -0.13 -16.26 -9.80
C ASP A 192 -1.63 -15.92 -9.82
N GLU A 193 -2.48 -16.74 -9.19
CA GLU A 193 -3.91 -16.47 -9.04
C GLU A 193 -4.16 -15.23 -8.18
N ALA A 194 -3.32 -14.95 -7.19
CA ALA A 194 -3.44 -13.73 -6.39
C ALA A 194 -3.00 -12.49 -7.19
N LYS A 195 -1.97 -12.62 -8.04
CA LYS A 195 -1.56 -11.57 -8.98
C LYS A 195 -2.67 -11.28 -9.99
N ALA A 196 -3.27 -12.32 -10.57
CA ALA A 196 -4.36 -12.18 -11.51
C ALA A 196 -5.60 -11.52 -10.89
N ALA A 197 -5.96 -11.88 -9.65
CA ALA A 197 -7.04 -11.25 -8.91
C ALA A 197 -6.77 -9.76 -8.65
N ALA A 198 -5.55 -9.41 -8.20
CA ALA A 198 -5.15 -8.02 -7.98
C ALA A 198 -5.23 -7.20 -9.27
N VAL A 199 -4.67 -7.71 -10.37
CA VAL A 199 -4.73 -7.06 -11.68
C VAL A 199 -6.17 -6.85 -12.15
N SER A 200 -7.03 -7.86 -11.98
CA SER A 200 -8.45 -7.78 -12.35
C SER A 200 -9.19 -6.70 -11.58
N ASP A 201 -9.03 -6.66 -10.27
CA ASP A 201 -9.70 -5.68 -9.41
C ASP A 201 -9.17 -4.26 -9.66
N ILE A 202 -7.85 -4.08 -9.72
CA ILE A 202 -7.22 -2.79 -10.00
C ILE A 202 -7.68 -2.26 -11.37
N THR A 203 -7.70 -3.10 -12.41
CA THR A 203 -8.17 -2.70 -13.75
C THR A 203 -9.64 -2.29 -13.73
N ARG A 204 -10.48 -3.02 -13.01
CA ARG A 204 -11.91 -2.68 -12.83
C ARG A 204 -12.07 -1.33 -12.12
N TRP A 205 -11.33 -1.08 -11.04
CA TRP A 205 -11.39 0.18 -10.29
C TRP A 205 -10.84 1.36 -11.11
N LEU A 206 -9.75 1.18 -11.86
CA LEU A 206 -9.21 2.18 -12.77
C LEU A 206 -10.22 2.56 -13.85
N THR A 207 -10.86 1.57 -14.47
CA THR A 207 -11.86 1.77 -15.52
C THR A 207 -13.08 2.52 -14.98
N ALA A 208 -13.45 2.27 -13.73
CA ALA A 208 -14.53 2.97 -13.04
C ALA A 208 -14.14 4.38 -12.54
N GLY A 209 -12.87 4.78 -12.65
CA GLY A 209 -12.38 6.05 -12.08
C GLY A 209 -12.41 6.08 -10.55
N ALA A 210 -12.36 4.90 -9.91
CA ALA A 210 -12.51 4.75 -8.47
C ALA A 210 -11.16 4.83 -7.70
N LEU A 211 -10.04 4.94 -8.40
CA LEU A 211 -8.72 5.11 -7.81
C LEU A 211 -8.15 6.49 -8.11
N SER A 212 -7.65 7.14 -7.08
CA SER A 212 -6.80 8.33 -7.18
C SER A 212 -5.33 7.96 -7.04
N HIS A 213 -4.47 8.77 -7.63
CA HIS A 213 -3.03 8.50 -7.66
C HIS A 213 -2.29 9.66 -7.02
N HIS A 214 -1.58 9.38 -5.93
CA HIS A 214 -0.80 10.40 -5.25
C HIS A 214 0.61 10.46 -5.85
N MET A 215 0.79 11.35 -6.82
CA MET A 215 2.06 11.60 -7.49
C MET A 215 2.90 12.59 -6.68
N GLY A 216 4.18 12.32 -6.57
CA GLY A 216 5.19 13.16 -5.96
C GLY A 216 5.97 13.96 -7.00
N PRO A 217 7.19 14.40 -6.66
CA PRO A 217 8.09 15.05 -7.60
C PRO A 217 8.42 14.20 -8.83
N HIS A 218 8.64 14.88 -9.95
CA HIS A 218 9.07 14.32 -11.23
C HIS A 218 10.55 14.60 -11.46
N PHE A 219 11.24 13.63 -12.03
CA PHE A 219 12.66 13.72 -12.40
C PHE A 219 12.86 13.15 -13.80
N PRO A 220 13.66 13.78 -14.66
CA PRO A 220 14.07 13.16 -15.92
C PRO A 220 15.01 11.97 -15.67
N LEU A 221 15.15 11.08 -16.65
CA LEU A 221 15.92 9.83 -16.49
C LEU A 221 17.38 10.08 -16.10
N ASP A 222 18.01 11.14 -16.58
CA ASP A 222 19.40 11.51 -16.24
C ASP A 222 19.54 12.03 -14.79
N GLU A 223 18.44 12.36 -14.13
CA GLU A 223 18.38 12.73 -12.71
C GLU A 223 17.88 11.59 -11.80
N VAL A 224 17.95 10.33 -12.23
CA VAL A 224 17.48 9.18 -11.46
C VAL A 224 18.10 9.07 -10.05
N ILE A 225 19.34 9.55 -9.86
CA ILE A 225 19.99 9.61 -8.55
C ILE A 225 19.23 10.53 -7.60
N GLN A 226 18.83 11.71 -8.07
CA GLN A 226 18.04 12.67 -7.30
C GLN A 226 16.65 12.13 -6.98
N ALA A 227 16.05 11.36 -7.90
CA ALA A 227 14.80 10.66 -7.65
C ALA A 227 14.92 9.66 -6.48
N HIS A 228 15.98 8.87 -6.42
CA HIS A 228 16.26 7.97 -5.28
C HIS A 228 16.49 8.75 -3.98
N GLN A 229 17.29 9.83 -4.02
CA GLN A 229 17.53 10.70 -2.86
C GLN A 229 16.22 11.32 -2.33
N ALA A 230 15.30 11.70 -3.22
CA ALA A 230 13.99 12.20 -2.82
C ALA A 230 13.16 11.15 -2.05
N VAL A 231 13.20 9.87 -2.50
CA VAL A 231 12.55 8.76 -1.77
C VAL A 231 13.19 8.59 -0.39
N GLU A 232 14.52 8.52 -0.31
CA GLU A 232 15.27 8.39 0.95
C GLU A 232 15.04 9.58 1.88
N GLY A 233 14.87 10.77 1.33
CA GLY A 233 14.52 12.00 2.05
C GLY A 233 13.07 12.06 2.52
N GLY A 234 12.26 11.06 2.21
CA GLY A 234 10.87 10.95 2.65
C GLY A 234 9.90 11.87 1.89
N ALA A 235 10.18 12.15 0.62
CA ALA A 235 9.24 12.86 -0.25
C ALA A 235 7.87 12.17 -0.27
N ILE A 236 6.81 12.96 -0.31
CA ILE A 236 5.43 12.48 -0.24
C ILE A 236 4.93 12.19 -1.67
N GLY A 237 4.25 11.06 -1.84
CA GLY A 237 3.75 10.59 -3.13
C GLY A 237 4.71 9.65 -3.85
N ASN A 238 4.24 9.07 -4.95
CA ASN A 238 5.07 8.24 -5.82
C ASN A 238 6.02 9.13 -6.64
N ILE A 239 7.32 8.93 -6.50
CA ILE A 239 8.31 9.64 -7.30
C ILE A 239 8.25 9.13 -8.73
N ILE A 240 8.14 10.02 -9.68
CA ILE A 240 8.04 9.70 -11.11
C ILE A 240 9.38 9.98 -11.80
N VAL A 241 9.84 9.03 -12.59
CA VAL A 241 10.98 9.22 -13.50
C VAL A 241 10.43 9.28 -14.93
N ASP A 242 10.57 10.45 -15.57
CA ASP A 242 10.16 10.68 -16.93
C ASP A 242 11.26 10.18 -17.88
N VAL A 243 10.96 9.14 -18.66
CA VAL A 243 11.92 8.47 -19.54
C VAL A 243 11.94 9.08 -20.95
N SER A 244 10.81 9.60 -21.40
CA SER A 244 10.70 10.30 -22.68
C SER A 244 10.89 11.80 -22.49
N ALA A 245 11.69 12.40 -23.37
CA ALA A 245 11.75 13.86 -23.44
C ALA A 245 10.35 14.47 -23.68
N PRO A 246 10.03 15.61 -23.08
CA PRO A 246 8.76 16.29 -23.28
C PRO A 246 8.51 16.67 -24.75
#